data_09a87ad29727ae51b9621305496a8905
#
_entry.id   09a87ad29727ae51b9621305496a8905
#
_cell.length_a   1.000
_cell.length_b   1.000
_cell.length_c   1.000
_cell.angle_alpha   90.00
_cell.angle_beta   90.00
_cell.angle_gamma   90.00
#
_symmetry.space_group_name_H-M   'P 1'
#
loop_
_entity.id
_entity.type
_entity.pdbx_description
1 polymer ?
#
loop_
_entity_poly.entity_id
_entity_poly.type
_entity_poly.pdbx_seq_one_letter_code
_entity_poly.pdbx_strand_id
1 'polypeptide(L)'
;MEPYSFEASADLASIREGYLANGVVVIRNAIDAARLEAFRETTRKVVYARARSAGIDLADGLPLDEAFNRMCAVDRALGGSVYNCLRTHPEAVKLIPDRVIVRYIEALLGTTDVYYAIDQVHFRIDRRNEERFSLPWHQDYWWNNTTRNAVTMWLPLVDVPQELGPIRFLLGSHKRVAKIRVDPMFKVKWDQNRLFELAEPVQDDLGVDIPVSAGDVVFLHALVMHRSGINRSERNRWSFLTRYADMFDPQFVAKGWKSGIRMGYLSILETDPECVVNRGEIVEPEQATTA
;
A
#
# COMPACT_ATOMS: atom_id res chain seq x y z
N MET A 1 -4.21 -20.14 15.86
CA MET A 1 -4.28 -18.78 15.26
C MET A 1 -2.90 -18.47 14.73
N GLU A 2 -2.80 -17.93 13.53
CA GLU A 2 -1.50 -17.59 12.94
C GLU A 2 -0.79 -16.51 13.77
N PRO A 3 0.56 -16.52 13.90
CA PRO A 3 1.28 -15.64 14.82
C PRO A 3 1.20 -14.15 14.45
N TYR A 4 0.66 -13.83 13.30
CA TYR A 4 0.44 -12.47 12.80
C TYR A 4 -1.04 -12.07 12.77
N SER A 5 -1.98 -12.88 13.27
CA SER A 5 -3.42 -12.65 13.18
C SER A 5 -4.03 -12.47 14.57
N PHE A 6 -4.76 -11.37 14.76
CA PHE A 6 -5.30 -10.96 16.07
C PHE A 6 -6.74 -10.47 15.92
N GLU A 7 -7.58 -10.77 16.91
CA GLU A 7 -8.90 -10.15 17.02
C GLU A 7 -8.77 -8.67 17.40
N ALA A 8 -9.76 -7.86 17.02
CA ALA A 8 -9.77 -6.42 17.33
C ALA A 8 -9.78 -6.12 18.84
N SER A 9 -10.19 -7.09 19.67
CA SER A 9 -10.17 -7.02 21.13
C SER A 9 -8.85 -7.47 21.77
N ALA A 10 -7.88 -7.94 20.98
CA ALA A 10 -6.60 -8.42 21.49
C ALA A 10 -5.81 -7.29 22.16
N ASP A 11 -4.97 -7.68 23.10
CA ASP A 11 -4.06 -6.75 23.80
C ASP A 11 -3.05 -6.13 22.83
N LEU A 12 -2.85 -4.82 22.92
CA LEU A 12 -1.96 -4.06 22.06
C LEU A 12 -0.49 -4.48 22.18
N ALA A 13 -0.04 -4.94 23.37
CA ALA A 13 1.32 -5.41 23.57
C ALA A 13 1.56 -6.72 22.78
N SER A 14 0.61 -7.64 22.81
CA SER A 14 0.65 -8.89 22.05
C SER A 14 0.63 -8.63 20.53
N ILE A 15 -0.20 -7.68 20.08
CA ILE A 15 -0.23 -7.26 18.68
C ILE A 15 1.13 -6.69 18.25
N ARG A 16 1.72 -5.83 19.07
CA ARG A 16 3.05 -5.24 18.84
C ARG A 16 4.14 -6.31 18.80
N GLU A 17 4.11 -7.27 19.71
CA GLU A 17 5.06 -8.39 19.72
C GLU A 17 4.97 -9.21 18.42
N GLY A 18 3.76 -9.57 17.98
CA GLY A 18 3.52 -10.24 16.71
C GLY A 18 4.04 -9.43 15.51
N TYR A 19 3.83 -8.12 15.51
CA TYR A 19 4.35 -7.23 14.48
C TYR A 19 5.88 -7.18 14.44
N LEU A 20 6.52 -7.03 15.59
CA LEU A 20 7.99 -7.01 15.70
C LEU A 20 8.63 -8.35 15.36
N ALA A 21 7.90 -9.45 15.53
CA ALA A 21 8.37 -10.78 15.15
C ALA A 21 8.27 -11.03 13.64
N ASN A 22 7.14 -10.65 13.03
CA ASN A 22 6.77 -11.03 11.66
C ASN A 22 6.92 -9.90 10.63
N GLY A 23 6.89 -8.63 11.06
CA GLY A 23 6.87 -7.46 10.16
C GLY A 23 5.48 -7.16 9.58
N VAL A 24 4.48 -7.95 9.93
CA VAL A 24 3.09 -7.78 9.50
C VAL A 24 2.15 -8.30 10.58
N VAL A 25 1.01 -7.63 10.75
CA VAL A 25 -0.12 -8.13 11.54
C VAL A 25 -1.44 -7.87 10.85
N VAL A 26 -2.39 -8.76 11.06
CA VAL A 26 -3.77 -8.64 10.62
C VAL A 26 -4.66 -8.48 11.85
N ILE A 27 -5.41 -7.40 11.89
CA ILE A 27 -6.45 -7.19 12.89
C ILE A 27 -7.78 -7.57 12.28
N ARG A 28 -8.36 -8.64 12.80
CA ARG A 28 -9.63 -9.18 12.30
C ARG A 28 -10.80 -8.31 12.74
N ASN A 29 -11.74 -8.08 11.81
CA ASN A 29 -12.97 -7.33 12.07
C ASN A 29 -12.73 -5.95 12.71
N ALA A 30 -11.64 -5.25 12.32
CA ALA A 30 -11.29 -3.94 12.87
C ALA A 30 -12.22 -2.82 12.39
N ILE A 31 -12.84 -2.99 11.22
CA ILE A 31 -13.76 -2.02 10.62
C ILE A 31 -15.15 -2.65 10.50
N ASP A 32 -16.15 -1.96 11.03
CA ASP A 32 -17.52 -2.43 10.98
C ASP A 32 -18.11 -2.44 9.55
N ALA A 33 -19.12 -3.29 9.34
CA ALA A 33 -19.76 -3.49 8.04
C ALA A 33 -20.45 -2.23 7.50
N ALA A 34 -20.97 -1.37 8.37
CA ALA A 34 -21.65 -0.14 7.96
C ALA A 34 -20.65 0.87 7.34
N ARG A 35 -19.46 0.97 7.92
CA ARG A 35 -18.38 1.80 7.34
C ARG A 35 -17.91 1.26 5.99
N LEU A 36 -17.74 -0.05 5.86
CA LEU A 36 -17.38 -0.67 4.58
C LEU A 36 -18.45 -0.44 3.51
N GLU A 37 -19.73 -0.52 3.89
CA GLU A 37 -20.81 -0.23 2.95
C GLU A 37 -20.83 1.24 2.53
N ALA A 38 -20.54 2.17 3.44
CA ALA A 38 -20.39 3.59 3.10
C ALA A 38 -19.25 3.82 2.08
N PHE A 39 -18.12 3.10 2.21
CA PHE A 39 -17.05 3.09 1.20
C PHE A 39 -17.55 2.60 -0.16
N ARG A 40 -18.24 1.44 -0.19
CA ARG A 40 -18.73 0.83 -1.42
C ARG A 40 -19.75 1.72 -2.12
N GLU A 41 -20.69 2.28 -1.35
CA GLU A 41 -21.73 3.13 -1.89
C GLU A 41 -21.17 4.42 -2.51
N THR A 42 -20.23 5.08 -1.83
CA THR A 42 -19.55 6.26 -2.39
C THR A 42 -18.74 5.89 -3.64
N THR A 43 -18.03 4.76 -3.61
CA THR A 43 -17.29 4.25 -4.77
C THR A 43 -18.23 3.99 -5.95
N ARG A 44 -19.40 3.39 -5.71
CA ARG A 44 -20.45 3.17 -6.73
C ARG A 44 -20.88 4.48 -7.37
N LYS A 45 -21.19 5.50 -6.56
CA LYS A 45 -21.57 6.84 -7.05
C LYS A 45 -20.51 7.44 -7.95
N VAL A 46 -19.22 7.32 -7.58
CA VAL A 46 -18.09 7.81 -8.39
C VAL A 46 -18.03 7.09 -9.73
N VAL A 47 -18.15 5.76 -9.75
CA VAL A 47 -18.15 4.96 -11.00
C VAL A 47 -19.28 5.37 -11.92
N TYR A 48 -20.52 5.45 -11.41
CA TYR A 48 -21.68 5.85 -12.21
C TYR A 48 -21.58 7.29 -12.71
N ALA A 49 -21.13 8.22 -11.89
CA ALA A 49 -20.93 9.61 -12.30
C ALA A 49 -19.90 9.70 -13.42
N ARG A 50 -18.81 8.93 -13.31
CA ARG A 50 -17.75 8.93 -14.34
C ARG A 50 -18.20 8.28 -15.64
N ALA A 51 -18.91 7.17 -15.58
CA ALA A 51 -19.50 6.51 -16.75
C ALA A 51 -20.47 7.47 -17.48
N ARG A 52 -21.39 8.09 -16.74
CA ARG A 52 -22.35 9.05 -17.31
C ARG A 52 -21.65 10.23 -17.99
N SER A 53 -20.60 10.79 -17.36
CA SER A 53 -19.84 11.92 -17.95
C SER A 53 -19.11 11.54 -19.23
N ALA A 54 -18.88 10.24 -19.46
CA ALA A 54 -18.27 9.68 -20.67
C ALA A 54 -19.32 9.20 -21.70
N GLY A 55 -20.61 9.46 -21.48
CA GLY A 55 -21.69 9.00 -22.35
C GLY A 55 -21.95 7.50 -22.28
N ILE A 56 -21.51 6.82 -21.21
CA ILE A 56 -21.72 5.39 -21.01
C ILE A 56 -22.96 5.21 -20.15
N ASP A 57 -23.97 4.58 -20.70
CA ASP A 57 -25.18 4.21 -20.00
C ASP A 57 -25.00 2.89 -19.26
N LEU A 58 -24.99 2.94 -17.94
CA LEU A 58 -24.93 1.77 -17.05
C LEU A 58 -26.32 1.57 -16.46
N ALA A 59 -26.86 0.36 -16.58
CA ALA A 59 -28.11 0.01 -15.94
C ALA A 59 -28.04 0.23 -14.42
N ASP A 60 -29.13 0.73 -13.84
CA ASP A 60 -29.20 0.93 -12.39
C ASP A 60 -29.07 -0.40 -11.64
N GLY A 61 -28.42 -0.36 -10.49
CA GLY A 61 -28.29 -1.52 -9.60
C GLY A 61 -27.27 -2.58 -10.03
N LEU A 62 -26.46 -2.33 -11.06
CA LEU A 62 -25.35 -3.26 -11.38
C LEU A 62 -24.42 -3.46 -10.17
N PRO A 63 -23.91 -4.68 -9.98
CA PRO A 63 -22.81 -4.91 -9.04
C PRO A 63 -21.64 -3.95 -9.34
N LEU A 64 -20.96 -3.48 -8.29
CA LEU A 64 -19.87 -2.50 -8.42
C LEU A 64 -18.79 -2.94 -9.40
N ASP A 65 -18.38 -4.22 -9.31
CA ASP A 65 -17.37 -4.80 -10.20
C ASP A 65 -17.81 -4.77 -11.67
N GLU A 66 -19.06 -5.13 -11.92
CA GLU A 66 -19.61 -5.14 -13.27
C GLU A 66 -19.71 -3.73 -13.84
N ALA A 67 -20.24 -2.77 -13.07
CA ALA A 67 -20.32 -1.37 -13.47
C ALA A 67 -18.93 -0.80 -13.83
N PHE A 68 -17.95 -1.03 -12.96
CA PHE A 68 -16.56 -0.60 -13.19
C PHE A 68 -15.95 -1.26 -14.41
N ASN A 69 -16.13 -2.58 -14.57
CA ASN A 69 -15.55 -3.34 -15.68
C ASN A 69 -16.17 -2.95 -17.02
N ARG A 70 -17.49 -2.73 -17.09
CA ARG A 70 -18.18 -2.22 -18.29
C ARG A 70 -17.68 -0.84 -18.68
N MET A 71 -17.52 0.07 -17.74
CA MET A 71 -16.95 1.39 -18.01
C MET A 71 -15.52 1.29 -18.54
N CYS A 72 -14.65 0.47 -17.91
CA CYS A 72 -13.27 0.27 -18.34
C CYS A 72 -13.15 -0.47 -19.68
N ALA A 73 -14.16 -1.25 -20.10
CA ALA A 73 -14.17 -1.91 -21.40
C ALA A 73 -14.35 -0.91 -22.55
N VAL A 74 -15.03 0.22 -22.31
CA VAL A 74 -15.16 1.30 -23.29
C VAL A 74 -13.85 2.11 -23.38
N ASP A 75 -13.33 2.54 -22.23
CA ASP A 75 -12.06 3.23 -22.15
C ASP A 75 -11.38 2.92 -20.81
N ARG A 76 -10.21 2.29 -20.87
CA ARG A 76 -9.42 1.91 -19.67
C ARG A 76 -8.98 3.13 -18.84
N ALA A 77 -8.78 4.29 -19.47
CA ALA A 77 -8.37 5.50 -18.78
C ALA A 77 -9.43 6.03 -17.79
N LEU A 78 -10.71 5.71 -18.02
CA LEU A 78 -11.80 6.05 -17.09
C LEU A 78 -11.58 5.41 -15.71
N GLY A 79 -11.09 4.18 -15.67
CA GLY A 79 -10.73 3.52 -14.40
C GLY A 79 -9.64 4.27 -13.64
N GLY A 80 -8.64 4.82 -14.34
CA GLY A 80 -7.61 5.67 -13.74
C GLY A 80 -8.18 6.94 -13.10
N SER A 81 -9.18 7.58 -13.75
CA SER A 81 -9.84 8.75 -13.19
C SER A 81 -10.69 8.45 -11.95
N VAL A 82 -11.33 7.27 -11.89
CA VAL A 82 -12.02 6.79 -10.69
C VAL A 82 -11.01 6.60 -9.56
N TYR A 83 -9.91 5.91 -9.81
CA TYR A 83 -8.80 5.73 -8.86
C TYR A 83 -8.33 7.08 -8.28
N ASN A 84 -8.08 8.08 -9.13
CA ASN A 84 -7.63 9.39 -8.68
C ASN A 84 -8.67 10.11 -7.80
N CYS A 85 -9.96 10.00 -8.15
CA CYS A 85 -11.04 10.54 -7.34
C CYS A 85 -11.11 9.90 -5.96
N LEU A 86 -10.98 8.56 -5.90
CA LEU A 86 -11.09 7.80 -4.66
C LEU A 86 -9.93 8.03 -3.69
N ARG A 87 -8.80 8.59 -4.12
CA ARG A 87 -7.73 9.02 -3.20
C ARG A 87 -8.18 10.04 -2.16
N THR A 88 -9.20 10.83 -2.47
CA THR A 88 -9.81 11.80 -1.55
C THR A 88 -11.18 11.34 -1.05
N HIS A 89 -11.42 10.03 -1.06
CA HIS A 89 -12.69 9.45 -0.62
C HIS A 89 -13.02 9.86 0.82
N PRO A 90 -14.22 10.41 1.10
CA PRO A 90 -14.55 10.96 2.42
C PRO A 90 -14.38 9.95 3.56
N GLU A 91 -14.80 8.70 3.34
CA GLU A 91 -14.67 7.65 4.39
C GLU A 91 -13.21 7.25 4.61
N ALA A 92 -12.37 7.27 3.56
CA ALA A 92 -10.93 7.05 3.69
C ALA A 92 -10.28 8.14 4.53
N VAL A 93 -10.56 9.41 4.22
CA VAL A 93 -10.02 10.56 4.96
C VAL A 93 -10.43 10.52 6.44
N LYS A 94 -11.67 10.15 6.76
CA LYS A 94 -12.14 9.98 8.15
C LYS A 94 -11.45 8.83 8.85
N LEU A 95 -11.09 7.77 8.13
CA LEU A 95 -10.48 6.58 8.72
C LEU A 95 -9.02 6.81 9.11
N ILE A 96 -8.29 7.66 8.37
CA ILE A 96 -6.86 7.90 8.61
C ILE A 96 -6.57 8.32 10.05
N PRO A 97 -7.24 9.36 10.62
CA PRO A 97 -7.05 9.77 12.01
C PRO A 97 -7.98 9.06 13.00
N ASP A 98 -8.70 8.01 12.57
CA ASP A 98 -9.69 7.35 13.44
C ASP A 98 -9.01 6.65 14.62
N ARG A 99 -9.52 6.87 15.82
CA ARG A 99 -8.96 6.28 17.04
C ARG A 99 -8.96 4.75 17.06
N VAL A 100 -9.88 4.12 16.36
CA VAL A 100 -9.86 2.65 16.17
C VAL A 100 -8.60 2.19 15.46
N ILE A 101 -8.13 2.97 14.49
CA ILE A 101 -6.91 2.67 13.71
C ILE A 101 -5.66 3.21 14.42
N VAL A 102 -5.71 4.47 14.84
CA VAL A 102 -4.54 5.18 15.39
C VAL A 102 -3.97 4.49 16.62
N ARG A 103 -4.81 3.90 17.50
CA ARG A 103 -4.33 3.14 18.67
C ARG A 103 -3.39 1.97 18.30
N TYR A 104 -3.67 1.29 17.18
CA TYR A 104 -2.78 0.23 16.69
C TYR A 104 -1.48 0.84 16.15
N ILE A 105 -1.57 1.91 15.37
CA ILE A 105 -0.41 2.60 14.81
C ILE A 105 0.51 3.10 15.94
N GLU A 106 -0.04 3.75 16.96
CA GLU A 106 0.70 4.20 18.15
C GLU A 106 1.45 3.03 18.82
N ALA A 107 0.75 1.91 19.01
CA ALA A 107 1.36 0.70 19.58
C ALA A 107 2.48 0.13 18.69
N LEU A 108 2.25 0.04 17.36
CA LEU A 108 3.21 -0.55 16.43
C LEU A 108 4.46 0.32 16.25
N LEU A 109 4.30 1.65 16.16
CA LEU A 109 5.40 2.61 16.07
C LEU A 109 6.11 2.80 17.41
N GLY A 110 5.39 2.62 18.53
CA GLY A 110 5.90 2.90 19.90
C GLY A 110 5.94 4.39 20.24
N THR A 111 5.11 5.20 19.59
CA THR A 111 4.97 6.65 19.82
C THR A 111 3.53 7.10 19.64
N THR A 112 3.15 8.19 20.29
CA THR A 112 1.87 8.89 20.10
C THR A 112 1.99 10.04 19.09
N ASP A 113 3.21 10.40 18.70
CA ASP A 113 3.50 11.49 17.75
C ASP A 113 3.52 10.95 16.32
N VAL A 114 2.34 10.58 15.85
CA VAL A 114 2.17 9.91 14.56
C VAL A 114 2.05 10.91 13.41
N TYR A 115 2.92 10.75 12.41
CA TYR A 115 2.79 11.41 11.12
C TYR A 115 1.84 10.63 10.21
N TYR A 116 0.89 11.33 9.61
CA TYR A 116 -0.09 10.79 8.67
C TYR A 116 0.32 11.18 7.25
N ALA A 117 0.73 10.23 6.44
CA ALA A 117 1.13 10.47 5.06
C ALA A 117 -0.11 10.63 4.15
N ILE A 118 -0.83 11.75 4.30
CA ILE A 118 -2.09 12.03 3.57
C ILE A 118 -1.86 12.10 2.05
N ASP A 119 -0.69 12.55 1.62
CA ASP A 119 -0.28 12.61 0.22
C ASP A 119 -0.02 11.21 -0.39
N GLN A 120 0.14 10.18 0.45
CA GLN A 120 0.39 8.79 0.08
C GLN A 120 -0.84 7.89 0.23
N VAL A 121 -2.02 8.47 0.17
CA VAL A 121 -3.27 7.71 0.14
C VAL A 121 -3.48 7.10 -1.24
N HIS A 122 -3.76 5.81 -1.27
CA HIS A 122 -4.03 5.09 -2.51
C HIS A 122 -5.30 4.24 -2.39
N PHE A 123 -6.12 4.30 -3.41
CA PHE A 123 -7.11 3.27 -3.71
C PHE A 123 -6.54 2.34 -4.78
N ARG A 124 -6.73 1.05 -4.63
CA ARG A 124 -6.33 0.07 -5.64
C ARG A 124 -7.55 -0.72 -6.10
N ILE A 125 -7.61 -0.92 -7.40
CA ILE A 125 -8.64 -1.72 -8.06
C ILE A 125 -7.90 -2.69 -8.97
N ASP A 126 -7.63 -3.88 -8.43
CA ASP A 126 -6.88 -4.90 -9.15
C ASP A 126 -7.87 -5.84 -9.85
N ARG A 127 -7.96 -5.72 -11.19
CA ARG A 127 -8.83 -6.51 -12.04
C ARG A 127 -8.20 -7.89 -12.31
N ARG A 128 -9.02 -8.81 -12.79
CA ARG A 128 -8.55 -10.13 -13.20
C ARG A 128 -7.38 -10.04 -14.19
N ASN A 129 -6.30 -10.77 -13.88
CA ASN A 129 -5.09 -10.90 -14.70
C ASN A 129 -4.45 -9.55 -15.12
N GLU A 130 -4.74 -8.46 -14.39
CA GLU A 130 -4.16 -7.15 -14.67
C GLU A 130 -2.82 -7.01 -13.92
N GLU A 131 -1.74 -7.48 -14.55
CA GLU A 131 -0.40 -7.48 -13.93
C GLU A 131 0.28 -6.11 -13.97
N ARG A 132 -0.21 -5.17 -14.77
CA ARG A 132 0.40 -3.83 -14.96
C ARG A 132 0.67 -3.09 -13.65
N PHE A 133 -0.15 -3.30 -12.63
CA PHE A 133 -0.02 -2.66 -11.31
C PHE A 133 0.45 -3.65 -10.23
N SER A 134 0.78 -4.87 -10.61
CA SER A 134 1.34 -5.85 -9.70
C SER A 134 2.78 -5.46 -9.36
N LEU A 135 3.05 -5.26 -8.08
CA LEU A 135 4.40 -4.99 -7.61
C LEU A 135 5.12 -6.32 -7.35
N PRO A 136 6.36 -6.50 -7.86
CA PRO A 136 7.21 -7.63 -7.51
C PRO A 136 7.60 -7.57 -6.04
N TRP A 137 8.42 -8.51 -5.57
CA TRP A 137 8.98 -8.47 -4.22
C TRP A 137 9.70 -7.15 -3.96
N HIS A 138 9.27 -6.43 -2.92
CA HIS A 138 9.79 -5.11 -2.56
C HIS A 138 9.62 -4.83 -1.07
N GLN A 139 10.27 -3.79 -0.62
CA GLN A 139 10.03 -3.13 0.66
C GLN A 139 9.41 -1.76 0.37
N ASP A 140 8.36 -1.38 1.07
CA ASP A 140 7.71 -0.07 0.91
C ASP A 140 8.68 1.09 1.17
N TYR A 141 9.69 0.85 2.00
CA TYR A 141 10.78 1.77 2.29
C TYR A 141 11.46 2.33 1.04
N TRP A 142 11.56 1.59 -0.04
CA TRP A 142 12.18 2.06 -1.28
C TRP A 142 11.38 3.13 -2.01
N TRP A 143 10.08 3.11 -1.84
CA TRP A 143 9.14 3.92 -2.62
C TRP A 143 8.61 5.14 -1.89
N ASN A 144 8.34 4.98 -0.61
CA ASN A 144 7.52 5.91 0.14
C ASN A 144 8.25 6.55 1.31
N ASN A 145 9.50 6.36 1.35
CA ASN A 145 10.39 6.53 2.44
C ASN A 145 10.20 7.81 3.27
N THR A 146 9.54 7.64 4.36
CA THR A 146 9.62 8.55 5.50
C THR A 146 10.81 8.15 6.37
N THR A 147 10.76 6.97 6.96
CA THR A 147 11.73 6.39 7.88
C THR A 147 11.69 4.86 7.77
N ARG A 148 12.71 4.17 8.31
CA ARG A 148 12.67 2.71 8.44
C ARG A 148 11.55 2.24 9.36
N ASN A 149 11.23 3.01 10.43
CA ASN A 149 10.12 2.75 11.35
C ASN A 149 8.82 3.40 10.86
N ALA A 150 8.30 2.92 9.73
CA ALA A 150 7.01 3.33 9.20
C ALA A 150 6.08 2.13 9.03
N VAL A 151 4.78 2.40 9.10
CA VAL A 151 3.71 1.41 8.98
C VAL A 151 2.84 1.74 7.78
N THR A 152 2.65 0.78 6.89
CA THR A 152 1.60 0.84 5.88
C THR A 152 0.36 0.15 6.42
N MET A 153 -0.78 0.81 6.36
CA MET A 153 -2.09 0.24 6.57
C MET A 153 -2.68 -0.16 5.22
N TRP A 154 -3.08 -1.40 5.08
CA TRP A 154 -3.82 -1.90 3.92
C TRP A 154 -5.18 -2.42 4.38
N LEU A 155 -6.26 -1.85 3.83
CA LEU A 155 -7.64 -2.18 4.14
C LEU A 155 -8.31 -2.78 2.90
N PRO A 156 -8.64 -4.08 2.90
CA PRO A 156 -9.49 -4.68 1.87
C PRO A 156 -10.95 -4.23 2.04
N LEU A 157 -11.56 -3.79 0.95
CA LEU A 157 -12.98 -3.42 0.93
C LEU A 157 -13.89 -4.60 0.54
N VAL A 158 -13.30 -5.73 0.21
CA VAL A 158 -13.93 -7.00 -0.14
C VAL A 158 -13.14 -8.14 0.49
N ASP A 159 -13.75 -9.32 0.61
CA ASP A 159 -13.02 -10.53 0.98
C ASP A 159 -11.97 -10.83 -0.08
N VAL A 160 -10.75 -11.14 0.35
CA VAL A 160 -9.60 -11.44 -0.50
C VAL A 160 -9.12 -12.87 -0.22
N PRO A 161 -9.85 -13.89 -0.73
CA PRO A 161 -9.39 -15.27 -0.70
C PRO A 161 -8.22 -15.49 -1.68
N GLN A 162 -7.68 -16.70 -1.70
CA GLN A 162 -6.49 -17.05 -2.48
C GLN A 162 -6.61 -16.68 -3.97
N GLU A 163 -7.75 -16.93 -4.59
CA GLU A 163 -7.99 -16.66 -6.01
C GLU A 163 -8.08 -15.15 -6.35
N LEU A 164 -8.38 -14.30 -5.35
CA LEU A 164 -8.39 -12.84 -5.52
C LEU A 164 -7.00 -12.22 -5.33
N GLY A 165 -6.00 -13.05 -5.04
CA GLY A 165 -4.60 -12.66 -4.95
C GLY A 165 -4.27 -11.82 -3.71
N PRO A 166 -4.27 -12.41 -2.51
CA PRO A 166 -3.84 -11.71 -1.30
C PRO A 166 -2.39 -11.23 -1.43
N ILE A 167 -1.99 -10.32 -0.56
CA ILE A 167 -0.60 -9.90 -0.48
C ILE A 167 0.22 -11.08 0.07
N ARG A 168 1.38 -11.31 -0.57
CA ARG A 168 2.35 -12.33 -0.15
C ARG A 168 3.49 -11.69 0.60
N PHE A 169 3.84 -12.25 1.76
CA PHE A 169 4.84 -11.71 2.67
C PHE A 169 5.98 -12.69 2.92
N LEU A 170 7.19 -12.19 3.06
CA LEU A 170 8.30 -12.92 3.65
C LEU A 170 8.40 -12.52 5.12
N LEU A 171 7.83 -13.33 6.00
CA LEU A 171 7.73 -13.03 7.42
C LEU A 171 9.12 -12.86 8.07
N GLY A 172 9.25 -11.85 8.94
CA GLY A 172 10.50 -11.56 9.65
C GLY A 172 11.59 -10.86 8.80
N SER A 173 11.35 -10.61 7.51
CA SER A 173 12.33 -9.99 6.61
C SER A 173 12.59 -8.50 6.89
N HIS A 174 11.75 -7.85 7.68
CA HIS A 174 11.83 -6.42 8.01
C HIS A 174 13.02 -6.03 8.89
N LYS A 175 13.80 -7.01 9.35
CA LYS A 175 14.96 -6.79 10.24
C LYS A 175 16.15 -6.15 9.52
N ARG A 176 16.10 -6.04 8.19
CA ARG A 176 17.15 -5.43 7.36
C ARG A 176 16.58 -4.73 6.13
N VAL A 177 17.29 -3.73 5.65
CA VAL A 177 17.08 -3.17 4.32
C VAL A 177 17.66 -4.15 3.30
N ALA A 178 16.87 -4.54 2.30
CA ALA A 178 17.34 -5.46 1.28
C ALA A 178 18.26 -4.75 0.28
N LYS A 179 19.22 -5.50 -0.27
CA LYS A 179 20.09 -5.00 -1.33
C LYS A 179 19.33 -4.86 -2.65
N ILE A 180 19.51 -3.73 -3.30
CA ILE A 180 18.80 -3.35 -4.53
C ILE A 180 19.75 -2.87 -5.61
N ARG A 181 19.32 -3.00 -6.87
CA ARG A 181 19.79 -2.24 -8.01
C ARG A 181 18.83 -1.11 -8.28
N VAL A 182 19.35 0.02 -8.68
CA VAL A 182 18.57 1.20 -9.03
C VAL A 182 18.79 1.51 -10.51
N ASP A 183 17.74 1.96 -11.21
CA ASP A 183 17.88 2.41 -12.60
C ASP A 183 18.84 3.61 -12.65
N PRO A 184 20.06 3.47 -13.27
CA PRO A 184 21.05 4.52 -13.28
C PRO A 184 20.64 5.78 -14.06
N MET A 185 19.67 5.65 -14.97
CA MET A 185 19.18 6.76 -15.79
C MET A 185 18.09 7.58 -15.12
N PHE A 186 17.60 7.13 -13.98
CA PHE A 186 16.60 7.84 -13.19
C PHE A 186 15.42 8.43 -13.99
N LYS A 187 15.09 7.82 -15.08
CA LYS A 187 13.92 8.22 -15.84
C LYS A 187 12.69 7.77 -15.08
N VAL A 188 12.18 8.66 -14.23
CA VAL A 188 10.87 8.53 -13.59
C VAL A 188 9.81 8.44 -14.69
N LYS A 189 9.76 7.31 -15.38
CA LYS A 189 8.56 6.86 -16.04
C LYS A 189 7.78 6.14 -14.95
N TRP A 190 6.48 6.35 -14.92
CA TRP A 190 5.51 5.73 -14.01
C TRP A 190 5.54 4.19 -13.99
N ASP A 191 6.58 3.59 -14.52
CA ASP A 191 6.85 2.16 -14.46
C ASP A 191 7.67 1.87 -13.19
N GLN A 192 6.95 1.88 -12.06
CA GLN A 192 7.53 1.58 -10.73
C GLN A 192 8.33 0.27 -10.73
N ASN A 193 7.97 -0.68 -11.58
CA ASN A 193 8.58 -2.00 -11.63
C ASN A 193 10.04 -1.99 -12.14
N ARG A 194 10.53 -0.88 -12.67
CA ARG A 194 11.89 -0.75 -13.23
C ARG A 194 12.80 0.16 -12.42
N LEU A 195 12.27 0.88 -11.44
CA LEU A 195 13.08 1.83 -10.69
C LEU A 195 14.00 1.14 -9.71
N PHE A 196 13.53 0.07 -9.08
CA PHE A 196 14.26 -0.75 -8.12
C PHE A 196 14.13 -2.22 -8.46
N GLU A 197 15.24 -2.93 -8.44
CA GLU A 197 15.28 -4.38 -8.56
C GLU A 197 16.02 -4.96 -7.35
N LEU A 198 15.55 -6.10 -6.84
CA LEU A 198 16.30 -6.84 -5.84
C LEU A 198 17.64 -7.30 -6.41
N ALA A 199 18.72 -7.06 -5.69
CA ALA A 199 20.04 -7.57 -6.06
C ALA A 199 20.13 -9.11 -5.90
N GLU A 200 19.34 -9.64 -4.98
CA GLU A 200 19.25 -11.07 -4.70
C GLU A 200 17.77 -11.49 -4.80
N PRO A 201 17.43 -12.52 -5.59
CA PRO A 201 16.05 -12.95 -5.73
C PRO A 201 15.51 -13.52 -4.41
N VAL A 202 14.25 -13.22 -4.10
CA VAL A 202 13.53 -13.89 -3.00
C VAL A 202 13.11 -15.28 -3.46
N GLN A 203 13.33 -16.28 -2.62
CA GLN A 203 12.78 -17.62 -2.82
C GLN A 203 11.27 -17.56 -2.58
N ASP A 204 10.49 -17.69 -3.65
CA ASP A 204 9.04 -17.45 -3.62
C ASP A 204 8.29 -18.45 -2.73
N ASP A 205 8.81 -19.66 -2.59
CA ASP A 205 8.29 -20.73 -1.72
C ASP A 205 8.35 -20.40 -0.21
N LEU A 206 9.23 -19.48 0.19
CA LEU A 206 9.29 -19.00 1.58
C LEU A 206 8.22 -17.93 1.88
N GLY A 207 7.55 -17.42 0.86
CA GLY A 207 6.51 -16.43 1.02
C GLY A 207 5.19 -17.03 1.53
N VAL A 208 4.45 -16.27 2.34
CA VAL A 208 3.14 -16.65 2.88
C VAL A 208 2.08 -15.72 2.29
N ASP A 209 1.08 -16.30 1.62
CA ASP A 209 -0.12 -15.57 1.23
C ASP A 209 -1.00 -15.36 2.45
N ILE A 210 -1.50 -14.15 2.66
CA ILE A 210 -2.34 -13.82 3.81
C ILE A 210 -3.75 -13.44 3.33
N PRO A 211 -4.67 -14.43 3.21
CA PRO A 211 -6.07 -14.15 2.93
C PRO A 211 -6.71 -13.33 4.06
N VAL A 212 -7.57 -12.41 3.68
CA VAL A 212 -8.26 -11.51 4.60
C VAL A 212 -9.73 -11.34 4.21
N SER A 213 -10.55 -10.97 5.16
CA SER A 213 -11.95 -10.62 4.95
C SER A 213 -12.15 -9.12 4.88
N ALA A 214 -13.24 -8.69 4.28
CA ALA A 214 -13.65 -7.30 4.33
C ALA A 214 -13.86 -6.87 5.80
N GLY A 215 -13.22 -5.77 6.20
CA GLY A 215 -13.21 -5.30 7.60
C GLY A 215 -11.96 -5.68 8.39
N ASP A 216 -11.16 -6.62 7.92
CA ASP A 216 -9.82 -6.83 8.44
C ASP A 216 -8.93 -5.65 8.07
N VAL A 217 -7.92 -5.39 8.88
CA VAL A 217 -6.87 -4.39 8.57
C VAL A 217 -5.51 -5.06 8.66
N VAL A 218 -4.70 -4.89 7.62
CA VAL A 218 -3.33 -5.37 7.59
C VAL A 218 -2.39 -4.20 7.85
N PHE A 219 -1.56 -4.31 8.87
CA PHE A 219 -0.47 -3.38 9.14
C PHE A 219 0.85 -4.04 8.79
N LEU A 220 1.61 -3.43 7.90
CA LEU A 220 2.90 -3.94 7.47
C LEU A 220 4.01 -2.92 7.72
N HIS A 221 5.14 -3.43 8.18
CA HIS A 221 6.36 -2.67 8.41
C HIS A 221 6.95 -2.20 7.08
N ALA A 222 7.46 -0.97 7.01
CA ALA A 222 8.05 -0.43 5.78
C ALA A 222 9.16 -1.32 5.18
N LEU A 223 9.83 -2.10 6.01
CA LEU A 223 10.91 -3.02 5.62
C LEU A 223 10.45 -4.48 5.42
N VAL A 224 9.18 -4.84 5.63
CA VAL A 224 8.77 -6.22 5.34
C VAL A 224 8.75 -6.46 3.84
N MET A 225 9.45 -7.51 3.40
CA MET A 225 9.47 -7.92 2.01
C MET A 225 8.09 -8.49 1.65
N HIS A 226 7.46 -7.91 0.64
CA HIS A 226 6.14 -8.35 0.19
C HIS A 226 5.95 -8.11 -1.31
N ARG A 227 4.96 -8.76 -1.87
CA ARG A 227 4.55 -8.58 -3.26
C ARG A 227 3.05 -8.64 -3.43
N SER A 228 2.54 -8.05 -4.51
CA SER A 228 1.14 -8.19 -4.87
C SER A 228 0.84 -9.63 -5.30
N GLY A 229 -0.27 -10.20 -4.81
CA GLY A 229 -0.85 -11.38 -5.42
C GLY A 229 -1.58 -11.03 -6.72
N ILE A 230 -1.66 -11.97 -7.65
CA ILE A 230 -2.36 -11.80 -8.92
C ILE A 230 -3.82 -12.21 -8.73
N ASN A 231 -4.75 -11.31 -9.04
CA ASN A 231 -6.17 -11.62 -9.07
C ASN A 231 -6.50 -12.54 -10.26
N ARG A 232 -6.93 -13.76 -9.97
CA ARG A 232 -7.34 -14.77 -10.96
C ARG A 232 -8.85 -14.97 -11.01
N SER A 233 -9.60 -14.26 -10.13
CA SER A 233 -11.06 -14.36 -10.03
C SER A 233 -11.77 -13.43 -11.01
N GLU A 234 -13.08 -13.58 -11.14
CA GLU A 234 -13.94 -12.66 -11.93
C GLU A 234 -14.25 -11.36 -11.17
N ARG A 235 -13.93 -11.28 -9.88
CA ARG A 235 -14.15 -10.11 -9.04
C ARG A 235 -12.96 -9.16 -9.08
N ASN A 236 -13.19 -7.88 -8.80
CA ASN A 236 -12.13 -6.92 -8.59
C ASN A 236 -11.69 -6.92 -7.11
N ARG A 237 -10.39 -6.82 -6.87
CA ARG A 237 -9.86 -6.58 -5.53
C ARG A 237 -9.82 -5.07 -5.30
N TRP A 238 -10.74 -4.61 -4.45
CA TRP A 238 -10.82 -3.22 -4.02
C TRP A 238 -10.09 -3.07 -2.69
N SER A 239 -9.17 -2.15 -2.62
CA SER A 239 -8.44 -1.88 -1.39
C SER A 239 -8.07 -0.41 -1.25
N PHE A 240 -7.91 0.00 0.00
CA PHE A 240 -7.42 1.31 0.40
C PHE A 240 -6.12 1.13 1.16
N LEU A 241 -5.16 2.02 0.97
CA LEU A 241 -3.93 2.01 1.74
C LEU A 241 -3.42 3.43 2.02
N THR A 242 -2.79 3.58 3.19
CA THR A 242 -2.10 4.79 3.60
C THR A 242 -0.92 4.43 4.50
N ARG A 243 -0.11 5.43 4.86
CA ARG A 243 1.12 5.22 5.60
C ARG A 243 1.20 6.13 6.81
N TYR A 244 1.92 5.65 7.82
CA TYR A 244 2.15 6.33 9.08
C TYR A 244 3.63 6.19 9.46
N ALA A 245 4.16 7.18 10.17
CA ALA A 245 5.54 7.16 10.67
C ALA A 245 5.61 7.86 12.01
N ASP A 246 6.72 7.68 12.72
CA ASP A 246 7.06 8.52 13.86
C ASP A 246 7.44 9.92 13.35
N MET A 247 6.73 10.95 13.80
CA MET A 247 6.98 12.33 13.41
C MET A 247 8.37 12.82 13.83
N PHE A 248 8.89 12.29 14.91
CA PHE A 248 10.19 12.68 15.47
C PHE A 248 11.32 11.67 15.22
N ASP A 249 11.09 10.70 14.33
CA ASP A 249 12.19 9.83 13.88
C ASP A 249 13.34 10.68 13.34
N PRO A 250 14.60 10.48 13.82
CA PRO A 250 15.72 11.32 13.44
C PRO A 250 15.99 11.36 11.92
N GLN A 251 15.76 10.26 11.19
CA GLN A 251 15.89 10.25 9.73
C GLN A 251 14.84 11.12 9.06
N PHE A 252 13.61 11.11 9.58
CA PHE A 252 12.50 11.87 9.03
C PHE A 252 12.66 13.37 9.30
N VAL A 253 13.09 13.72 10.51
CA VAL A 253 13.42 15.10 10.88
C VAL A 253 14.56 15.64 10.02
N ALA A 254 15.63 14.87 9.83
CA ALA A 254 16.76 15.28 8.99
C ALA A 254 16.38 15.54 7.52
N LYS A 255 15.35 14.86 7.01
CA LYS A 255 14.77 15.06 5.67
C LYS A 255 13.78 16.23 5.59
N GLY A 256 13.54 16.95 6.70
CA GLY A 256 12.53 18.02 6.78
C GLY A 256 11.11 17.49 6.51
N TRP A 257 10.79 16.29 7.01
CA TRP A 257 9.49 15.60 6.87
C TRP A 257 9.05 15.37 5.42
N LYS A 258 9.99 15.29 4.49
CA LYS A 258 9.70 15.00 3.10
C LYS A 258 9.50 13.50 2.89
N SER A 259 8.47 13.13 2.16
CA SER A 259 8.10 11.76 1.84
C SER A 259 7.75 11.60 0.35
N GLY A 260 7.50 10.37 -0.09
CA GLY A 260 7.07 10.07 -1.45
C GLY A 260 8.16 9.43 -2.33
N ILE A 261 7.77 8.97 -3.52
CA ILE A 261 8.61 8.12 -4.39
C ILE A 261 9.96 8.75 -4.73
N ARG A 262 9.98 10.02 -5.09
CA ARG A 262 11.24 10.73 -5.40
C ARG A 262 12.15 10.82 -4.18
N MET A 263 11.57 11.04 -3.02
CA MET A 263 12.31 11.12 -1.76
C MET A 263 12.81 9.75 -1.30
N GLY A 264 12.02 8.70 -1.54
CA GLY A 264 12.41 7.32 -1.23
C GLY A 264 13.73 6.94 -1.87
N TYR A 265 13.87 7.24 -3.15
CA TYR A 265 15.08 6.97 -3.90
C TYR A 265 16.31 7.74 -3.37
N LEU A 266 16.21 9.06 -3.29
CA LEU A 266 17.31 9.89 -2.78
C LEU A 266 17.69 9.46 -1.37
N SER A 267 16.70 9.13 -0.57
CA SER A 267 16.86 8.70 0.80
C SER A 267 17.65 7.41 0.96
N ILE A 268 17.40 6.41 0.09
CA ILE A 268 18.20 5.15 0.13
C ILE A 268 19.64 5.41 -0.21
N LEU A 269 19.94 6.26 -1.20
CA LEU A 269 21.31 6.63 -1.54
C LEU A 269 22.03 7.34 -0.40
N GLU A 270 21.32 8.14 0.39
CA GLU A 270 21.88 8.89 1.50
C GLU A 270 21.97 8.07 2.79
N THR A 271 20.92 7.29 3.11
CA THR A 271 20.79 6.62 4.41
C THR A 271 21.24 5.17 4.42
N ASP A 272 21.19 4.48 3.28
CA ASP A 272 21.53 3.07 3.11
C ASP A 272 22.37 2.84 1.83
N PRO A 273 23.42 3.62 1.59
CA PRO A 273 24.21 3.54 0.36
C PRO A 273 24.81 2.15 0.12
N GLU A 274 25.09 1.40 1.18
CA GLU A 274 25.61 0.04 1.12
C GLU A 274 24.59 -0.98 0.61
N CYS A 275 23.31 -0.63 0.63
CA CYS A 275 22.22 -1.47 0.08
C CYS A 275 22.07 -1.29 -1.44
N VAL A 276 22.67 -0.27 -2.06
CA VAL A 276 22.61 -0.01 -3.49
C VAL A 276 23.85 -0.59 -4.18
N VAL A 277 23.71 -1.76 -4.80
CA VAL A 277 24.86 -2.53 -5.34
C VAL A 277 25.47 -1.92 -6.60
N ASN A 278 24.74 -1.05 -7.32
CA ASN A 278 25.24 -0.37 -8.53
C ASN A 278 25.40 1.14 -8.35
N ARG A 279 25.72 1.59 -7.15
CA ARG A 279 25.86 3.02 -6.83
C ARG A 279 26.83 3.78 -7.76
N GLY A 280 27.93 3.14 -8.17
CA GLY A 280 28.92 3.76 -9.06
C GLY A 280 28.43 3.99 -10.50
N GLU A 281 27.30 3.40 -10.89
CA GLU A 281 26.68 3.56 -12.21
C GLU A 281 25.63 4.68 -12.24
N ILE A 282 25.26 5.22 -11.06
CA ILE A 282 24.18 6.19 -10.92
C ILE A 282 24.66 7.57 -11.28
N VAL A 283 24.07 8.17 -12.29
CA VAL A 283 24.25 9.58 -12.63
C VAL A 283 23.39 10.40 -11.68
N GLU A 284 24.02 11.10 -10.73
CA GLU A 284 23.27 12.00 -9.85
C GLU A 284 22.52 13.01 -10.72
N PRO A 285 21.20 13.16 -10.53
CA PRO A 285 20.46 14.20 -11.24
C PRO A 285 21.07 15.53 -10.79
N GLU A 286 21.60 16.32 -11.75
CA GLU A 286 21.96 17.70 -11.51
C GLU A 286 20.86 18.33 -10.68
N GLN A 287 21.23 19.01 -9.59
CA GLN A 287 20.30 19.69 -8.71
C GLN A 287 19.38 20.54 -9.58
N ALA A 288 18.17 20.07 -9.80
CA ALA A 288 17.18 20.86 -10.51
C ALA A 288 16.98 22.10 -9.65
N THR A 289 17.66 23.17 -10.06
CA THR A 289 17.53 24.51 -9.55
C THR A 289 16.04 24.80 -9.41
N THR A 290 15.62 25.04 -8.17
CA THR A 290 14.33 25.57 -7.79
C THR A 290 14.02 26.80 -8.64
N ALA A 291 13.06 26.67 -9.53
CA ALA A 291 12.31 27.78 -10.08
C ALA A 291 10.85 27.65 -9.63
#